data_663b0e1dce9519bc4ae43fb520cca526
#
_entry.id   663b0e1dce9519bc4ae43fb520cca526
#
_cell.length_a   1.000
_cell.length_b   1.000
_cell.length_c   1.000
_cell.angle_alpha   90.00
_cell.angle_beta   90.00
_cell.angle_gamma   90.00
#
_symmetry.space_group_name_H-M   'P 1'
#
loop_
_entity.id
_entity.type
_entity.pdbx_description
1 polymer ?
#
loop_
_entity_poly.entity_id
_entity_poly.type
_entity_poly.pdbx_seq_one_letter_code
_entity_poly.pdbx_strand_id
1 'polypeptide(L)'
;MTRAVPPNKVVIVGGNHFNILGVVRSFGRMGIRPYGVLTGAARKYVTRSRYWQEVYPVQDDALIEPLFEKFLNEAHKPVVIPCLDKQAAQVDLNYDRLKERFILPSINGAQGEIVKAMDKLRQYELAQAHNVDMAPTLVVDLPQDATLAPDFKPPYILKPVMTIEGEKLDIEICRDLDAYRNAISKFTRLEYPRILVQRYLAERREFCISGAVMPSGGFDMAVVENIRRWPQGFGIGSFAQLSLEPEVTAYARRLMAFARDVGYVGPIDIEFFRSLEDGAFYLNEVNWRSSGRNFISFHTGVHPAYDYYMDAVGASRHTFERVNTRPGYVFSGRGEFHLAFHDRTTPVRTWLRDMARANSYSTWYWRDPVPFFSETTRLLGSMFNLVSARLFKRFSPKSKNKGRSDAD
;
A
#
# COMPACT_ATOMS: atom_id res chain seq x y z
N MET A 1 -12.14 32.72 9.26
CA MET A 1 -10.73 33.11 9.02
C MET A 1 -10.16 32.15 7.99
N THR A 2 -9.83 32.60 6.79
CA THR A 2 -9.10 31.84 5.78
C THR A 2 -7.72 31.52 6.34
N ARG A 3 -7.41 30.23 6.48
CA ARG A 3 -6.06 29.76 6.87
C ARG A 3 -5.06 30.26 5.83
N ALA A 4 -4.02 30.99 6.27
CA ALA A 4 -2.90 31.28 5.39
C ALA A 4 -2.28 29.95 4.97
N VAL A 5 -2.18 29.72 3.68
CA VAL A 5 -1.54 28.53 3.11
C VAL A 5 -0.02 28.69 3.30
N PRO A 6 0.67 27.69 3.87
CA PRO A 6 2.14 27.76 4.00
C PRO A 6 2.79 27.94 2.61
N PRO A 7 3.91 28.67 2.53
CA PRO A 7 4.58 28.95 1.26
C PRO A 7 5.31 27.71 0.67
N ASN A 8 5.54 26.69 1.49
CA ASN A 8 6.22 25.47 1.07
C ASN A 8 5.37 24.67 0.08
N LYS A 9 5.91 24.37 -1.07
CA LYS A 9 5.26 23.50 -2.04
C LYS A 9 5.13 22.06 -1.53
N VAL A 10 4.10 21.35 -1.99
CA VAL A 10 3.93 19.91 -1.76
C VAL A 10 4.24 19.20 -3.07
N VAL A 11 5.13 18.23 -3.03
CA VAL A 11 5.47 17.39 -4.18
C VAL A 11 5.13 15.94 -3.87
N ILE A 12 4.13 15.40 -4.57
CA ILE A 12 3.73 14.00 -4.47
C ILE A 12 4.53 13.21 -5.48
N VAL A 13 5.22 12.17 -5.01
CA VAL A 13 5.98 11.25 -5.85
C VAL A 13 5.36 9.86 -5.84
N GLY A 14 5.21 9.24 -7.02
CA GLY A 14 4.53 7.96 -7.14
C GLY A 14 4.29 7.55 -8.59
N GLY A 15 3.27 6.72 -8.82
CA GLY A 15 2.89 6.20 -10.12
C GLY A 15 1.38 6.31 -10.41
N ASN A 16 0.87 5.48 -11.31
CA ASN A 16 -0.56 5.47 -11.64
C ASN A 16 -1.37 4.60 -10.65
N HIS A 17 -1.55 5.08 -9.43
CA HIS A 17 -2.26 4.34 -8.38
C HIS A 17 -3.27 5.26 -7.64
N PHE A 18 -4.42 4.72 -7.22
CA PHE A 18 -5.47 5.49 -6.50
C PHE A 18 -5.02 6.07 -5.16
N ASN A 19 -3.95 5.54 -4.55
CA ASN A 19 -3.30 6.12 -3.40
C ASN A 19 -3.02 7.61 -3.60
N ILE A 20 -2.43 7.95 -4.75
CA ILE A 20 -2.09 9.32 -5.13
C ILE A 20 -3.34 10.21 -5.20
N LEU A 21 -4.45 9.69 -5.73
CA LEU A 21 -5.71 10.44 -5.74
C LEU A 21 -6.19 10.79 -4.33
N GLY A 22 -6.06 9.87 -3.39
CA GLY A 22 -6.40 10.12 -1.99
C GLY A 22 -5.59 11.26 -1.41
N VAL A 23 -4.28 11.26 -1.63
CA VAL A 23 -3.37 12.32 -1.13
C VAL A 23 -3.65 13.65 -1.80
N VAL A 24 -3.68 13.71 -3.13
CA VAL A 24 -3.91 14.95 -3.90
C VAL A 24 -5.24 15.61 -3.53
N ARG A 25 -6.28 14.83 -3.38
CA ARG A 25 -7.61 15.30 -2.99
C ARG A 25 -7.64 15.79 -1.55
N SER A 26 -6.88 15.16 -0.66
CA SER A 26 -6.74 15.59 0.73
C SER A 26 -6.16 17.01 0.79
N PHE A 27 -5.06 17.29 0.10
CA PHE A 27 -4.49 18.62 -0.02
C PHE A 27 -5.43 19.61 -0.71
N GLY A 28 -6.03 19.22 -1.84
CA GLY A 28 -6.94 20.08 -2.60
C GLY A 28 -8.16 20.54 -1.81
N ARG A 29 -8.69 19.69 -0.94
CA ARG A 29 -9.78 20.06 -0.01
C ARG A 29 -9.35 21.08 1.03
N MET A 30 -8.09 21.08 1.40
CA MET A 30 -7.49 22.03 2.34
C MET A 30 -6.98 23.31 1.64
N GLY A 31 -7.26 23.48 0.34
CA GLY A 31 -6.89 24.66 -0.43
C GLY A 31 -5.46 24.65 -0.96
N ILE A 32 -4.73 23.53 -0.83
CA ILE A 32 -3.37 23.37 -1.34
C ILE A 32 -3.42 22.52 -2.61
N ARG A 33 -2.82 23.02 -3.68
CA ARG A 33 -2.67 22.28 -4.95
C ARG A 33 -1.25 21.71 -5.04
N PRO A 34 -1.06 20.40 -4.84
CA PRO A 34 0.26 19.78 -4.91
C PRO A 34 0.77 19.67 -6.34
N TYR A 35 2.09 19.55 -6.46
CA TYR A 35 2.78 19.15 -7.69
C TYR A 35 2.96 17.63 -7.69
N GLY A 36 3.00 17.02 -8.89
CA GLY A 36 3.24 15.59 -9.05
C GLY A 36 4.51 15.33 -9.85
N VAL A 37 5.40 14.48 -9.36
CA VAL A 37 6.46 13.84 -10.16
C VAL A 37 6.13 12.36 -10.20
N LEU A 38 5.54 11.91 -11.33
CA LEU A 38 4.83 10.64 -11.39
C LEU A 38 5.38 9.72 -12.47
N THR A 39 5.76 8.50 -12.07
CA THR A 39 6.25 7.46 -12.98
C THR A 39 5.09 6.78 -13.72
N GLY A 40 5.28 6.42 -15.00
CA GLY A 40 4.29 5.71 -15.79
C GLY A 40 2.90 6.37 -15.87
N ALA A 41 2.78 7.64 -15.46
CA ALA A 41 1.49 8.30 -15.26
C ALA A 41 1.01 9.16 -16.43
N ALA A 42 1.78 9.23 -17.54
CA ALA A 42 1.38 10.00 -18.72
C ALA A 42 -0.01 9.56 -19.19
N ARG A 43 -0.94 10.54 -19.25
CA ARG A 43 -2.33 10.37 -19.69
C ARG A 43 -3.15 9.33 -18.88
N LYS A 44 -2.76 9.04 -17.64
CA LYS A 44 -3.49 8.12 -16.75
C LYS A 44 -4.54 8.86 -15.91
N TYR A 45 -5.45 8.10 -15.28
CA TYR A 45 -6.58 8.69 -14.55
C TYR A 45 -6.13 9.56 -13.37
N VAL A 46 -5.03 9.24 -12.71
CA VAL A 46 -4.50 10.01 -11.56
C VAL A 46 -4.12 11.44 -11.94
N THR A 47 -3.61 11.68 -13.17
CA THR A 47 -3.20 13.00 -13.62
C THR A 47 -4.38 13.90 -13.99
N ARG A 48 -5.60 13.36 -14.05
CA ARG A 48 -6.82 14.08 -14.42
C ARG A 48 -7.55 14.72 -13.25
N SER A 49 -7.02 14.60 -12.04
CA SER A 49 -7.60 15.29 -10.88
C SER A 49 -7.46 16.81 -11.04
N ARG A 50 -8.55 17.53 -10.77
CA ARG A 50 -8.58 19.01 -10.79
C ARG A 50 -7.74 19.66 -9.68
N TYR A 51 -7.30 18.87 -8.70
CA TYR A 51 -6.58 19.37 -7.54
C TYR A 51 -5.06 19.46 -7.72
N TRP A 52 -4.51 18.97 -8.84
CA TRP A 52 -3.12 19.20 -9.17
C TRP A 52 -2.83 20.67 -9.47
N GLN A 53 -1.68 21.17 -9.03
CA GLN A 53 -1.09 22.39 -9.55
C GLN A 53 -0.49 22.10 -10.93
N GLU A 54 0.37 21.09 -10.97
CA GLU A 54 1.03 20.60 -12.18
C GLU A 54 1.51 19.16 -11.97
N VAL A 55 1.66 18.40 -13.06
CA VAL A 55 2.16 17.02 -13.03
C VAL A 55 3.28 16.87 -14.05
N TYR A 56 4.42 16.38 -13.58
CA TYR A 56 5.60 16.05 -14.39
C TYR A 56 5.70 14.52 -14.52
N PRO A 57 5.29 13.94 -15.68
CA PRO A 57 5.48 12.53 -15.96
C PRO A 57 6.95 12.21 -16.16
N VAL A 58 7.45 11.19 -15.47
CA VAL A 58 8.84 10.74 -15.55
C VAL A 58 8.92 9.24 -15.84
N GLN A 59 10.10 8.77 -16.26
CA GLN A 59 10.38 7.34 -16.38
C GLN A 59 10.60 6.73 -14.99
N ASP A 60 10.40 5.43 -14.86
CA ASP A 60 10.35 4.74 -13.57
C ASP A 60 11.63 4.88 -12.73
N ASP A 61 12.80 4.98 -13.35
CA ASP A 61 14.07 5.08 -12.66
C ASP A 61 14.64 6.52 -12.63
N ALA A 62 13.92 7.49 -13.22
CA ALA A 62 14.36 8.87 -13.38
C ALA A 62 13.55 9.84 -12.49
N LEU A 63 13.35 9.53 -11.21
CA LEU A 63 12.56 10.37 -10.29
C LEU A 63 13.38 11.58 -9.78
N ILE A 64 14.64 11.36 -9.44
CA ILE A 64 15.41 12.28 -8.61
C ILE A 64 15.84 13.54 -9.38
N GLU A 65 16.34 13.39 -10.61
CA GLU A 65 16.78 14.55 -11.39
C GLU A 65 15.62 15.51 -11.74
N PRO A 66 14.44 15.04 -12.21
CA PRO A 66 13.29 15.92 -12.40
C PRO A 66 12.81 16.62 -11.12
N LEU A 67 12.96 15.96 -9.95
CA LEU A 67 12.65 16.57 -8.67
C LEU A 67 13.58 17.78 -8.41
N PHE A 68 14.88 17.64 -8.64
CA PHE A 68 15.83 18.73 -8.55
C PHE A 68 15.57 19.82 -9.59
N GLU A 69 15.49 19.49 -10.86
CA GLU A 69 15.31 20.46 -11.95
C GLU A 69 14.09 21.38 -11.72
N LYS A 70 13.00 20.82 -11.18
CA LYS A 70 11.74 21.56 -11.03
C LYS A 70 11.64 22.36 -9.73
N PHE A 71 12.36 21.96 -8.67
CA PHE A 71 12.14 22.51 -7.33
C PHE A 71 13.42 22.96 -6.60
N LEU A 72 14.58 22.88 -7.23
CA LEU A 72 15.86 23.24 -6.59
C LEU A 72 15.92 24.70 -6.11
N ASN A 73 15.30 25.61 -6.86
CA ASN A 73 15.39 27.06 -6.62
C ASN A 73 14.21 27.63 -5.80
N GLU A 74 13.47 26.75 -5.12
CA GLU A 74 12.34 27.21 -4.26
C GLU A 74 12.87 27.96 -3.02
N ALA A 75 12.25 29.10 -2.71
CA ALA A 75 12.61 29.91 -1.54
C ALA A 75 12.32 29.18 -0.20
N HIS A 76 11.35 28.27 -0.20
CA HIS A 76 10.96 27.45 0.93
C HIS A 76 11.07 25.98 0.53
N LYS A 77 11.73 25.15 1.34
CA LYS A 77 11.93 23.72 1.06
C LYS A 77 10.59 23.03 0.75
N PRO A 78 10.38 22.46 -0.44
CA PRO A 78 9.19 21.67 -0.71
C PRO A 78 9.14 20.41 0.16
N VAL A 79 7.92 20.00 0.52
CA VAL A 79 7.69 18.74 1.25
C VAL A 79 7.38 17.63 0.24
N VAL A 80 8.16 16.57 0.26
CA VAL A 80 7.99 15.40 -0.63
C VAL A 80 7.19 14.32 0.06
N ILE A 81 6.15 13.82 -0.62
CA ILE A 81 5.24 12.78 -0.12
C ILE A 81 5.34 11.54 -1.03
N PRO A 82 6.13 10.52 -0.67
CA PRO A 82 6.15 9.25 -1.40
C PRO A 82 4.85 8.47 -1.20
N CYS A 83 4.32 7.91 -2.30
CA CYS A 83 3.07 7.17 -2.29
C CYS A 83 3.20 5.69 -2.66
N LEU A 84 4.35 5.24 -3.12
CA LEU A 84 4.63 3.83 -3.44
C LEU A 84 6.03 3.47 -2.93
N ASP A 85 6.26 2.18 -2.68
CA ASP A 85 7.50 1.68 -2.07
C ASP A 85 8.74 2.00 -2.92
N LYS A 86 8.66 1.81 -4.25
CA LYS A 86 9.76 2.14 -5.17
C LYS A 86 10.17 3.62 -5.09
N GLN A 87 9.21 4.55 -5.04
CA GLN A 87 9.52 5.98 -4.95
C GLN A 87 9.98 6.38 -3.54
N ALA A 88 9.46 5.74 -2.50
CA ALA A 88 9.98 5.95 -1.15
C ALA A 88 11.45 5.51 -1.05
N ALA A 89 11.79 4.35 -1.63
CA ALA A 89 13.16 3.86 -1.70
C ALA A 89 14.08 4.80 -2.49
N GLN A 90 13.65 5.31 -3.65
CA GLN A 90 14.44 6.26 -4.44
C GLN A 90 14.72 7.56 -3.67
N VAL A 91 13.71 8.09 -2.96
CA VAL A 91 13.89 9.29 -2.12
C VAL A 91 14.86 9.02 -0.97
N ASP A 92 14.71 7.90 -0.28
CA ASP A 92 15.53 7.50 0.86
C ASP A 92 17.00 7.25 0.46
N LEU A 93 17.25 6.57 -0.65
CA LEU A 93 18.60 6.33 -1.18
C LEU A 93 19.31 7.60 -1.63
N ASN A 94 18.59 8.71 -1.81
CA ASN A 94 19.14 10.02 -2.16
C ASN A 94 18.90 11.04 -1.05
N TYR A 95 18.61 10.60 0.18
CA TYR A 95 18.22 11.46 1.29
C TYR A 95 19.24 12.57 1.55
N ASP A 96 20.54 12.25 1.66
CA ASP A 96 21.58 13.22 1.98
C ASP A 96 21.72 14.33 0.94
N ARG A 97 21.52 14.00 -0.34
CA ARG A 97 21.48 14.97 -1.44
C ARG A 97 20.22 15.82 -1.39
N LEU A 98 19.06 15.22 -1.07
CA LEU A 98 17.75 15.87 -1.12
C LEU A 98 17.47 16.75 0.10
N LYS A 99 17.89 16.36 1.30
CA LYS A 99 17.55 17.03 2.58
C LYS A 99 17.96 18.49 2.66
N GLU A 100 18.99 18.89 1.88
CA GLU A 100 19.43 20.27 1.83
C GLU A 100 18.41 21.20 1.18
N ARG A 101 17.55 20.67 0.30
CA ARG A 101 16.58 21.43 -0.49
C ARG A 101 15.13 21.04 -0.28
N PHE A 102 14.87 19.89 0.34
CA PHE A 102 13.54 19.33 0.55
C PHE A 102 13.31 18.93 2.00
N ILE A 103 12.06 18.83 2.40
CA ILE A 103 11.60 18.15 3.61
C ILE A 103 11.12 16.77 3.21
N LEU A 104 11.67 15.73 3.83
CA LEU A 104 11.51 14.34 3.42
C LEU A 104 11.06 13.47 4.59
N PRO A 105 10.26 12.40 4.37
CA PRO A 105 10.16 11.32 5.32
C PRO A 105 11.52 10.66 5.54
N SER A 106 11.77 10.18 6.76
CA SER A 106 13.04 9.52 7.09
C SER A 106 12.91 8.64 8.33
N ILE A 107 13.87 7.75 8.52
CA ILE A 107 14.16 7.12 9.81
C ILE A 107 15.45 7.74 10.34
N ASN A 108 15.37 8.37 11.53
CA ASN A 108 16.49 9.06 12.21
C ASN A 108 17.23 10.11 11.35
N GLY A 109 16.60 10.63 10.28
CA GLY A 109 17.24 11.58 9.37
C GLY A 109 18.45 11.02 8.61
N ALA A 110 18.53 9.71 8.42
CA ALA A 110 19.65 9.01 7.82
C ALA A 110 19.28 8.35 6.49
N GLN A 111 20.19 8.43 5.52
CA GLN A 111 20.03 7.86 4.19
C GLN A 111 20.02 6.32 4.23
N GLY A 112 19.09 5.69 3.49
CA GLY A 112 19.02 4.23 3.31
C GLY A 112 18.31 3.49 4.46
N GLU A 113 17.92 4.17 5.54
CA GLU A 113 17.28 3.51 6.69
C GLU A 113 15.83 3.09 6.40
N ILE A 114 15.09 3.82 5.57
CA ILE A 114 13.76 3.38 5.12
C ILE A 114 13.90 2.12 4.24
N VAL A 115 14.86 2.09 3.33
CA VAL A 115 15.10 0.91 2.47
C VAL A 115 15.47 -0.30 3.30
N LYS A 116 16.33 -0.16 4.31
CA LYS A 116 16.65 -1.25 5.24
C LYS A 116 15.39 -1.71 5.99
N ALA A 117 14.55 -0.77 6.44
CA ALA A 117 13.32 -1.08 7.15
C ALA A 117 12.21 -1.66 6.24
N MET A 118 12.32 -1.59 4.92
CA MET A 118 11.42 -2.29 3.97
C MET A 118 11.70 -3.80 3.91
N ASP A 119 12.87 -4.25 4.34
CA ASP A 119 13.20 -5.66 4.43
C ASP A 119 12.38 -6.34 5.52
N LYS A 120 11.75 -7.49 5.19
CA LYS A 120 10.84 -8.19 6.11
C LYS A 120 11.55 -8.79 7.33
N LEU A 121 12.80 -9.22 7.16
CA LEU A 121 13.60 -9.68 8.29
C LEU A 121 13.92 -8.50 9.21
N ARG A 122 14.30 -7.36 8.63
CA ARG A 122 14.54 -6.16 9.41
C ARG A 122 13.28 -5.68 10.13
N GLN A 123 12.11 -5.76 9.52
CA GLN A 123 10.84 -5.48 10.20
C GLN A 123 10.60 -6.41 11.39
N TYR A 124 10.90 -7.71 11.22
CA TYR A 124 10.80 -8.68 12.30
C TYR A 124 11.75 -8.34 13.46
N GLU A 125 13.03 -8.04 13.16
CA GLU A 125 14.03 -7.62 14.17
C GLU A 125 13.60 -6.34 14.91
N LEU A 126 13.12 -5.32 14.18
CA LEU A 126 12.63 -4.09 14.78
C LEU A 126 11.41 -4.34 15.67
N ALA A 127 10.48 -5.18 15.25
CA ALA A 127 9.31 -5.54 16.05
C ALA A 127 9.73 -6.23 17.36
N GLN A 128 10.67 -7.19 17.29
CA GLN A 128 11.20 -7.86 18.48
C GLN A 128 11.89 -6.88 19.43
N ALA A 129 12.75 -6.00 18.91
CA ALA A 129 13.48 -5.00 19.69
C ALA A 129 12.54 -4.02 20.45
N HIS A 130 11.35 -3.80 19.92
CA HIS A 130 10.34 -2.90 20.50
C HIS A 130 9.15 -3.64 21.16
N ASN A 131 9.28 -4.95 21.40
CA ASN A 131 8.24 -5.78 21.99
C ASN A 131 6.90 -5.72 21.25
N VAL A 132 6.92 -5.65 19.93
CA VAL A 132 5.74 -5.76 19.06
C VAL A 132 5.65 -7.17 18.52
N ASP A 133 4.53 -7.83 18.81
CA ASP A 133 4.35 -9.23 18.42
C ASP A 133 4.10 -9.34 16.90
N MET A 134 4.84 -10.22 16.25
CA MET A 134 4.57 -10.76 14.92
C MET A 134 4.20 -12.23 15.03
N ALA A 135 3.50 -12.77 14.04
CA ALA A 135 3.22 -14.21 14.01
C ALA A 135 4.54 -15.01 14.17
N PRO A 136 4.56 -16.15 14.90
CA PRO A 136 5.75 -16.96 15.07
C PRO A 136 6.49 -17.15 13.76
N THR A 137 7.79 -16.84 13.76
CA THR A 137 8.60 -16.69 12.54
C THR A 137 9.91 -17.45 12.70
N LEU A 138 10.25 -18.25 11.70
CA LEU A 138 11.54 -18.89 11.51
C LEU A 138 12.21 -18.26 10.28
N VAL A 139 13.47 -17.87 10.41
CA VAL A 139 14.33 -17.44 9.30
C VAL A 139 15.08 -18.68 8.80
N VAL A 140 15.06 -18.91 7.50
CA VAL A 140 15.72 -20.07 6.87
C VAL A 140 16.71 -19.58 5.82
N ASP A 141 17.98 -19.82 6.05
CA ASP A 141 19.07 -19.58 5.08
C ASP A 141 19.20 -20.78 4.14
N LEU A 142 19.08 -20.56 2.83
CA LEU A 142 19.09 -21.62 1.85
C LEU A 142 20.43 -21.65 1.07
N PRO A 143 20.97 -22.85 0.78
CA PRO A 143 20.42 -24.18 1.10
C PRO A 143 20.80 -24.72 2.49
N GLN A 144 21.55 -23.98 3.32
CA GLN A 144 22.17 -24.47 4.55
C GLN A 144 21.14 -25.00 5.56
N ASP A 145 20.05 -24.27 5.74
CA ASP A 145 19.01 -24.57 6.72
C ASP A 145 17.80 -25.30 6.11
N ALA A 146 17.94 -25.88 4.91
CA ALA A 146 16.82 -26.52 4.21
C ALA A 146 16.16 -27.67 4.97
N THR A 147 16.81 -28.21 6.01
CA THR A 147 16.29 -29.29 6.85
C THR A 147 15.63 -28.78 8.14
N LEU A 148 15.75 -27.50 8.48
CA LEU A 148 15.10 -26.91 9.66
C LEU A 148 13.58 -27.02 9.53
N ALA A 149 12.92 -27.33 10.64
CA ALA A 149 11.48 -27.35 10.74
C ALA A 149 11.03 -26.30 11.74
N PRO A 150 9.89 -25.59 11.48
CA PRO A 150 9.33 -24.67 12.45
C PRO A 150 8.96 -25.39 13.77
N ASP A 151 9.20 -24.74 14.90
CA ASP A 151 8.81 -25.21 16.24
C ASP A 151 7.35 -24.86 16.59
N PHE A 152 6.64 -24.22 15.68
CA PHE A 152 5.22 -23.85 15.78
C PHE A 152 4.36 -24.68 14.82
N LYS A 153 3.06 -24.77 15.11
CA LYS A 153 2.10 -25.59 14.37
C LYS A 153 1.77 -25.02 12.97
N PRO A 154 1.55 -25.89 11.98
CA PRO A 154 1.01 -25.47 10.69
C PRO A 154 -0.42 -24.89 10.83
N PRO A 155 -0.94 -24.18 9.82
CA PRO A 155 -0.32 -23.96 8.51
C PRO A 155 0.79 -22.89 8.54
N TYR A 156 1.72 -22.99 7.60
CA TYR A 156 2.83 -22.04 7.43
C TYR A 156 2.62 -21.17 6.20
N ILE A 157 3.16 -19.96 6.24
CA ILE A 157 3.33 -19.11 5.05
C ILE A 157 4.83 -18.86 4.85
N LEU A 158 5.32 -19.16 3.66
CA LEU A 158 6.69 -18.93 3.26
C LEU A 158 6.76 -17.69 2.35
N LYS A 159 7.67 -16.78 2.64
CA LYS A 159 7.82 -15.52 1.93
C LYS A 159 9.31 -15.24 1.66
N PRO A 160 9.69 -14.80 0.44
CA PRO A 160 11.01 -14.22 0.22
C PRO A 160 11.23 -13.01 1.15
N VAL A 161 12.47 -12.82 1.62
CA VAL A 161 12.84 -11.69 2.50
C VAL A 161 12.74 -10.36 1.74
N MET A 162 13.26 -10.32 0.51
CA MET A 162 13.27 -9.14 -0.33
C MET A 162 12.01 -9.05 -1.20
N THR A 163 11.24 -7.98 -1.04
CA THR A 163 10.00 -7.75 -1.82
C THR A 163 10.25 -6.95 -3.11
N ILE A 164 11.41 -6.30 -3.23
CA ILE A 164 11.73 -5.41 -4.37
C ILE A 164 12.04 -6.23 -5.64
N GLU A 165 12.49 -7.47 -5.49
CA GLU A 165 12.90 -8.35 -6.58
C GLU A 165 11.97 -9.54 -6.83
N GLY A 166 11.03 -9.83 -5.91
CA GLY A 166 10.10 -10.96 -6.01
C GLY A 166 8.72 -10.55 -6.52
N GLU A 167 8.15 -11.32 -7.44
CA GLU A 167 6.73 -11.20 -7.74
C GLU A 167 5.91 -11.71 -6.54
N LYS A 168 4.72 -11.14 -6.30
CA LYS A 168 3.77 -11.66 -5.27
C LYS A 168 3.38 -13.13 -5.47
N LEU A 169 3.84 -13.75 -6.54
CA LEU A 169 3.64 -15.16 -6.91
C LEU A 169 4.51 -16.14 -6.12
N ASP A 170 5.54 -15.65 -5.43
CA ASP A 170 6.49 -16.48 -4.69
C ASP A 170 6.12 -16.64 -3.20
N ILE A 171 4.84 -16.53 -2.87
CA ILE A 171 4.31 -16.82 -1.52
C ILE A 171 3.67 -18.21 -1.54
N GLU A 172 4.09 -19.08 -0.59
CA GLU A 172 3.53 -20.43 -0.46
C GLU A 172 2.82 -20.59 0.90
N ILE A 173 1.64 -21.21 0.88
CA ILE A 173 0.95 -21.63 2.12
C ILE A 173 1.03 -23.15 2.23
N CYS A 174 1.67 -23.62 3.28
CA CYS A 174 1.91 -25.03 3.57
C CYS A 174 1.01 -25.48 4.72
N ARG A 175 0.13 -26.44 4.45
CA ARG A 175 -0.85 -26.94 5.44
C ARG A 175 -0.27 -27.95 6.42
N ASP A 176 0.86 -28.54 6.07
CA ASP A 176 1.56 -29.56 6.83
C ASP A 176 3.07 -29.51 6.57
N LEU A 177 3.82 -30.37 7.25
CA LEU A 177 5.28 -30.46 7.12
C LEU A 177 5.75 -30.97 5.75
N ASP A 178 4.96 -31.80 5.05
CA ASP A 178 5.34 -32.30 3.74
C ASP A 178 5.20 -31.22 2.68
N ALA A 179 4.11 -30.44 2.73
CA ALA A 179 3.96 -29.25 1.90
C ALA A 179 5.08 -28.24 2.17
N TYR A 180 5.47 -28.06 3.45
CA TYR A 180 6.60 -27.22 3.85
C TYR A 180 7.92 -27.67 3.21
N ARG A 181 8.27 -28.97 3.32
CA ARG A 181 9.51 -29.52 2.73
C ARG A 181 9.54 -29.34 1.22
N ASN A 182 8.41 -29.56 0.55
CA ASN A 182 8.27 -29.32 -0.89
C ASN A 182 8.49 -27.85 -1.27
N ALA A 183 7.93 -26.93 -0.49
CA ALA A 183 8.12 -25.50 -0.68
C ALA A 183 9.59 -25.08 -0.46
N ILE A 184 10.25 -25.55 0.60
CA ILE A 184 11.70 -25.33 0.81
C ILE A 184 12.51 -25.79 -0.40
N SER A 185 12.25 -27.00 -0.92
CA SER A 185 12.92 -27.54 -2.10
C SER A 185 12.67 -26.66 -3.35
N LYS A 186 11.46 -26.08 -3.48
CA LYS A 186 11.14 -25.13 -4.56
C LYS A 186 11.95 -23.84 -4.42
N PHE A 187 11.98 -23.21 -3.22
CA PHE A 187 12.73 -21.97 -2.98
C PHE A 187 14.23 -22.17 -3.15
N THR A 188 14.78 -23.31 -2.73
CA THR A 188 16.19 -23.68 -2.98
C THR A 188 16.51 -23.76 -4.48
N ARG A 189 15.63 -24.38 -5.29
CA ARG A 189 15.81 -24.46 -6.75
C ARG A 189 15.68 -23.12 -7.46
N LEU A 190 14.90 -22.18 -6.88
CA LEU A 190 14.76 -20.81 -7.36
C LEU A 190 15.88 -19.89 -6.84
N GLU A 191 16.88 -20.48 -6.15
CA GLU A 191 18.08 -19.79 -5.65
C GLU A 191 17.80 -18.61 -4.70
N TYR A 192 16.66 -18.66 -3.96
CA TYR A 192 16.44 -17.70 -2.90
C TYR A 192 17.45 -17.93 -1.76
N PRO A 193 18.25 -16.91 -1.38
CA PRO A 193 19.28 -17.10 -0.36
C PRO A 193 18.67 -17.20 1.04
N ARG A 194 17.51 -16.60 1.26
CA ARG A 194 16.83 -16.55 2.55
C ARG A 194 15.34 -16.38 2.40
N ILE A 195 14.58 -17.06 3.24
CA ILE A 195 13.11 -16.95 3.31
C ILE A 195 12.65 -16.79 4.75
N LEU A 196 11.47 -16.19 4.91
CA LEU A 196 10.72 -16.17 6.17
C LEU A 196 9.65 -17.23 6.14
N VAL A 197 9.61 -18.06 7.16
CA VAL A 197 8.56 -19.03 7.43
C VAL A 197 7.78 -18.53 8.63
N GLN A 198 6.50 -18.22 8.46
CA GLN A 198 5.66 -17.70 9.53
C GLN A 198 4.45 -18.60 9.76
N ARG A 199 3.95 -18.64 11.00
CA ARG A 199 2.64 -19.23 11.28
C ARG A 199 1.58 -18.49 10.46
N TYR A 200 0.85 -19.23 9.60
CA TYR A 200 -0.25 -18.66 8.85
C TYR A 200 -1.52 -18.62 9.69
N LEU A 201 -1.96 -17.44 10.04
CA LEU A 201 -3.19 -17.22 10.77
C LEU A 201 -4.38 -17.37 9.82
N ALA A 202 -4.93 -18.58 9.70
CA ALA A 202 -6.01 -18.88 8.75
C ALA A 202 -7.30 -18.15 9.13
N GLU A 203 -7.63 -18.14 10.41
CA GLU A 203 -8.79 -17.45 10.96
C GLU A 203 -8.33 -16.17 11.66
N ARG A 204 -8.47 -15.04 10.95
CA ARG A 204 -8.05 -13.73 11.44
C ARG A 204 -8.93 -12.62 10.92
N ARG A 205 -8.95 -11.53 11.65
CA ARG A 205 -9.39 -10.22 11.16
C ARG A 205 -8.16 -9.42 10.74
N GLU A 206 -8.29 -8.67 9.68
CA GLU A 206 -7.18 -7.94 9.08
C GLU A 206 -7.44 -6.45 9.11
N PHE A 207 -6.47 -5.70 9.64
CA PHE A 207 -6.56 -4.27 9.83
C PHE A 207 -5.43 -3.54 9.10
N CYS A 208 -5.71 -2.29 8.73
CA CYS A 208 -4.74 -1.39 8.13
C CYS A 208 -4.86 -0.01 8.80
N ILE A 209 -3.72 0.55 9.17
CA ILE A 209 -3.58 1.92 9.66
C ILE A 209 -3.20 2.82 8.47
N SER A 210 -3.98 3.86 8.21
CA SER A 210 -3.55 4.99 7.39
C SER A 210 -3.17 6.12 8.33
N GLY A 211 -1.88 6.36 8.52
CA GLY A 211 -1.37 7.27 9.52
C GLY A 211 -0.21 8.15 9.06
N ALA A 212 0.26 9.00 9.95
CA ALA A 212 1.53 9.70 9.83
C ALA A 212 2.15 9.94 11.21
N VAL A 213 3.47 9.80 11.30
CA VAL A 213 4.28 10.24 12.44
C VAL A 213 4.80 11.64 12.12
N MET A 214 4.61 12.55 13.04
CA MET A 214 4.91 13.97 12.88
C MET A 214 6.34 14.30 13.30
N PRO A 215 7.01 15.29 12.70
CA PRO A 215 8.29 15.80 13.20
C PRO A 215 8.25 16.23 14.68
N SER A 216 7.11 16.71 15.17
CA SER A 216 6.90 17.06 16.59
C SER A 216 6.77 15.85 17.52
N GLY A 217 6.80 14.62 17.01
CA GLY A 217 6.70 13.37 17.79
C GLY A 217 5.28 12.84 18.02
N GLY A 218 4.24 13.57 17.60
CA GLY A 218 2.86 13.08 17.62
C GLY A 218 2.54 12.19 16.40
N PHE A 219 1.32 11.67 16.36
CA PHE A 219 0.82 10.92 15.21
C PHE A 219 -0.70 11.07 15.05
N ASP A 220 -1.18 10.97 13.81
CA ASP A 220 -2.60 10.88 13.48
C ASP A 220 -2.85 9.60 12.67
N MET A 221 -4.00 8.95 12.89
CA MET A 221 -4.31 7.70 12.19
C MET A 221 -5.80 7.49 11.98
N ALA A 222 -6.12 6.71 10.95
CA ALA A 222 -7.41 6.06 10.76
C ALA A 222 -7.19 4.56 10.59
N VAL A 223 -8.05 3.74 11.21
CA VAL A 223 -7.95 2.28 11.20
C VAL A 223 -9.12 1.70 10.43
N VAL A 224 -8.85 0.80 9.52
CA VAL A 224 -9.85 0.05 8.76
C VAL A 224 -9.66 -1.45 8.95
N GLU A 225 -10.77 -2.19 9.00
CA GLU A 225 -10.81 -3.64 8.90
C GLU A 225 -11.12 -4.05 7.46
N ASN A 226 -10.31 -4.91 6.88
CA ASN A 226 -10.53 -5.44 5.54
C ASN A 226 -11.60 -6.55 5.58
N ILE A 227 -12.74 -6.31 4.93
CA ILE A 227 -13.82 -7.30 4.80
C ILE A 227 -13.61 -8.15 3.56
N ARG A 228 -13.15 -7.57 2.46
CA ARG A 228 -12.80 -8.27 1.21
C ARG A 228 -11.50 -7.75 0.65
N ARG A 229 -10.80 -8.63 -0.08
CA ARG A 229 -9.55 -8.34 -0.80
C ARG A 229 -9.66 -8.74 -2.27
N TRP A 230 -8.95 -8.04 -3.11
CA TRP A 230 -8.77 -8.43 -4.51
C TRP A 230 -7.30 -8.32 -4.94
N PRO A 231 -6.73 -9.38 -5.55
CA PRO A 231 -7.23 -10.76 -5.62
C PRO A 231 -7.48 -11.39 -4.24
N GLN A 232 -8.36 -12.42 -4.20
CA GLN A 232 -8.65 -13.10 -2.94
C GLN A 232 -7.39 -13.74 -2.34
N GLY A 233 -7.28 -13.71 -1.03
CA GLY A 233 -6.16 -14.28 -0.27
C GLY A 233 -4.99 -13.31 -0.06
N PHE A 234 -4.41 -12.76 -1.13
CA PHE A 234 -3.16 -11.96 -1.06
C PHE A 234 -3.28 -10.54 -1.58
N GLY A 235 -4.48 -10.14 -2.02
CA GLY A 235 -4.71 -8.86 -2.65
C GLY A 235 -4.82 -7.70 -1.68
N ILE A 236 -4.99 -6.50 -2.27
CA ILE A 236 -5.29 -5.27 -1.53
C ILE A 236 -6.75 -5.31 -1.07
N GLY A 237 -7.02 -4.85 0.14
CA GLY A 237 -8.40 -4.73 0.62
C GLY A 237 -9.27 -3.92 -0.34
N SER A 238 -10.38 -4.50 -0.78
CA SER A 238 -11.29 -3.90 -1.77
C SER A 238 -12.55 -3.32 -1.13
N PHE A 239 -13.06 -3.97 -0.09
CA PHE A 239 -14.13 -3.44 0.77
C PHE A 239 -13.67 -3.52 2.23
N ALA A 240 -13.80 -2.42 2.96
CA ALA A 240 -13.35 -2.35 4.34
C ALA A 240 -14.31 -1.51 5.19
N GLN A 241 -14.24 -1.70 6.51
CA GLN A 241 -15.00 -0.95 7.50
C GLN A 241 -14.03 -0.15 8.39
N LEU A 242 -14.39 1.08 8.72
CA LEU A 242 -13.67 1.86 9.73
C LEU A 242 -13.85 1.21 11.10
N SER A 243 -12.75 0.83 11.74
CA SER A 243 -12.78 0.24 13.08
C SER A 243 -12.83 1.33 14.14
N LEU A 244 -13.74 1.17 15.09
CA LEU A 244 -13.89 2.01 16.29
C LEU A 244 -13.72 1.17 17.57
N GLU A 245 -13.32 -0.08 17.44
CA GLU A 245 -13.14 -0.98 18.58
C GLU A 245 -12.00 -0.47 19.48
N PRO A 246 -12.23 -0.31 20.80
CA PRO A 246 -11.22 0.22 21.72
C PRO A 246 -9.92 -0.59 21.71
N GLU A 247 -10.00 -1.93 21.72
CA GLU A 247 -8.84 -2.83 21.70
C GLU A 247 -8.02 -2.67 20.39
N VAL A 248 -8.70 -2.62 19.25
CA VAL A 248 -8.08 -2.40 17.93
C VAL A 248 -7.39 -1.04 17.89
N THR A 249 -8.07 0.00 18.41
CA THR A 249 -7.52 1.35 18.48
C THR A 249 -6.31 1.42 19.41
N ALA A 250 -6.36 0.76 20.55
CA ALA A 250 -5.24 0.71 21.50
C ALA A 250 -4.01 0.03 20.87
N TYR A 251 -4.21 -1.09 20.19
CA TYR A 251 -3.11 -1.78 19.50
C TYR A 251 -2.56 -0.94 18.33
N ALA A 252 -3.43 -0.29 17.56
CA ALA A 252 -3.00 0.62 16.49
C ALA A 252 -2.18 1.80 17.02
N ARG A 253 -2.53 2.38 18.19
CA ARG A 253 -1.71 3.40 18.88
C ARG A 253 -0.33 2.85 19.26
N ARG A 254 -0.25 1.62 19.77
CA ARG A 254 1.03 0.96 20.06
C ARG A 254 1.89 0.80 18.81
N LEU A 255 1.31 0.45 17.67
CA LEU A 255 2.04 0.35 16.39
C LEU A 255 2.50 1.72 15.86
N MET A 256 1.71 2.77 16.04
CA MET A 256 2.15 4.13 15.69
C MET A 256 3.27 4.63 16.61
N ALA A 257 3.20 4.32 17.91
CA ALA A 257 4.27 4.60 18.86
C ALA A 257 5.54 3.82 18.49
N PHE A 258 5.42 2.54 18.13
CA PHE A 258 6.53 1.73 17.60
C PHE A 258 7.21 2.40 16.41
N ALA A 259 6.45 2.84 15.40
CA ALA A 259 7.02 3.53 14.23
C ALA A 259 7.78 4.81 14.62
N ARG A 260 7.22 5.60 15.55
CA ARG A 260 7.90 6.78 16.12
C ARG A 260 9.19 6.40 16.84
N ASP A 261 9.15 5.37 17.68
CA ASP A 261 10.28 4.95 18.52
C ASP A 261 11.42 4.30 17.70
N VAL A 262 11.12 3.76 16.53
CA VAL A 262 12.11 3.41 15.48
C VAL A 262 12.78 4.66 14.89
N GLY A 263 12.22 5.84 15.13
CA GLY A 263 12.71 7.12 14.61
C GLY A 263 12.12 7.53 13.26
N TYR A 264 11.01 6.89 12.85
CA TYR A 264 10.34 7.26 11.60
C TYR A 264 9.57 8.57 11.73
N VAL A 265 9.66 9.39 10.69
CA VAL A 265 8.88 10.61 10.50
C VAL A 265 8.33 10.61 9.08
N GLY A 266 7.02 10.70 8.93
CA GLY A 266 6.37 10.71 7.62
C GLY A 266 5.00 10.02 7.61
N PRO A 267 4.29 10.06 6.46
CA PRO A 267 3.08 9.26 6.24
C PRO A 267 3.40 7.76 6.22
N ILE A 268 2.56 6.96 6.85
CA ILE A 268 2.80 5.52 7.06
C ILE A 268 1.53 4.69 6.82
N ASP A 269 1.74 3.42 6.45
CA ASP A 269 0.71 2.41 6.29
C ASP A 269 1.13 1.14 7.03
N ILE A 270 0.40 0.74 8.07
CA ILE A 270 0.74 -0.43 8.89
C ILE A 270 -0.38 -1.45 8.80
N GLU A 271 -0.05 -2.67 8.42
CA GLU A 271 -0.98 -3.80 8.41
C GLU A 271 -0.78 -4.69 9.63
N PHE A 272 -1.88 -5.11 10.26
CA PHE A 272 -1.85 -6.01 11.41
C PHE A 272 -3.08 -6.93 11.42
N PHE A 273 -2.97 -8.02 12.17
CA PHE A 273 -4.01 -9.03 12.30
C PHE A 273 -4.47 -9.15 13.75
N ARG A 274 -5.75 -9.53 13.92
CA ARG A 274 -6.25 -10.13 15.15
C ARG A 274 -6.56 -11.58 14.86
N SER A 275 -5.89 -12.49 15.51
CA SER A 275 -6.17 -13.92 15.45
C SER A 275 -7.52 -14.21 16.09
N LEU A 276 -8.33 -15.07 15.47
CA LEU A 276 -9.59 -15.54 16.06
C LEU A 276 -9.40 -16.78 16.94
N GLU A 277 -8.22 -17.40 16.88
CA GLU A 277 -7.88 -18.59 17.66
C GLU A 277 -7.53 -18.22 19.12
N ASP A 278 -6.73 -17.18 19.31
CA ASP A 278 -6.21 -16.75 20.61
C ASP A 278 -6.58 -15.30 20.99
N GLY A 279 -7.21 -14.55 20.06
CA GLY A 279 -7.57 -13.15 20.24
C GLY A 279 -6.41 -12.18 20.19
N ALA A 280 -5.17 -12.66 20.01
CA ALA A 280 -3.96 -11.86 20.01
C ALA A 280 -3.83 -11.01 18.74
N PHE A 281 -3.12 -9.89 18.89
CA PHE A 281 -2.79 -9.00 17.78
C PHE A 281 -1.36 -9.25 17.31
N TYR A 282 -1.15 -9.21 16.00
CA TYR A 282 0.15 -9.43 15.37
C TYR A 282 0.41 -8.38 14.28
N LEU A 283 1.56 -7.71 14.33
CA LEU A 283 2.05 -6.89 13.23
C LEU A 283 2.27 -7.79 12.00
N ASN A 284 1.79 -7.36 10.84
CA ASN A 284 2.04 -8.07 9.57
C ASN A 284 3.13 -7.39 8.74
N GLU A 285 2.97 -6.09 8.46
CA GLU A 285 3.87 -5.34 7.59
C GLU A 285 3.78 -3.84 7.87
N VAL A 286 4.92 -3.16 7.79
CA VAL A 286 5.00 -1.69 7.79
C VAL A 286 5.42 -1.19 6.42
N ASN A 287 4.61 -0.33 5.84
CA ASN A 287 4.91 0.37 4.60
C ASN A 287 5.28 1.81 4.91
N TRP A 288 6.54 2.15 4.78
CA TRP A 288 7.15 3.44 5.16
C TRP A 288 6.86 4.53 4.13
N ARG A 289 5.60 4.69 3.78
CA ARG A 289 5.08 5.63 2.81
C ARG A 289 3.59 5.85 3.01
N SER A 290 3.04 6.82 2.26
CA SER A 290 1.62 7.13 2.31
C SER A 290 0.73 5.92 1.98
N SER A 291 -0.31 5.72 2.78
CA SER A 291 -1.24 4.58 2.67
C SER A 291 -2.06 4.59 1.39
N GLY A 292 -2.33 3.41 0.84
CA GLY A 292 -3.34 3.20 -0.20
C GLY A 292 -4.75 3.59 0.23
N ARG A 293 -4.98 3.79 1.52
CA ARG A 293 -6.28 4.14 2.12
C ARG A 293 -6.50 5.65 2.33
N ASN A 294 -5.61 6.52 1.85
CA ASN A 294 -5.74 7.98 2.08
C ASN A 294 -7.08 8.59 1.68
N PHE A 295 -7.82 7.96 0.76
CA PHE A 295 -9.15 8.43 0.37
C PHE A 295 -10.21 8.33 1.48
N ILE A 296 -9.94 7.60 2.59
CA ILE A 296 -10.80 7.57 3.78
C ILE A 296 -10.82 8.90 4.52
N SER A 297 -9.80 9.72 4.37
CA SER A 297 -9.68 11.05 4.98
C SER A 297 -10.90 11.93 4.74
N PHE A 298 -11.59 11.73 3.62
CA PHE A 298 -12.78 12.50 3.25
C PHE A 298 -13.95 12.28 4.20
N HIS A 299 -14.01 11.09 4.79
CA HIS A 299 -15.05 10.73 5.75
C HIS A 299 -14.57 10.89 7.20
N THR A 300 -13.36 10.45 7.51
CA THR A 300 -12.83 10.45 8.88
C THR A 300 -12.45 11.83 9.39
N GLY A 301 -12.03 12.73 8.49
CA GLY A 301 -11.45 14.02 8.85
C GLY A 301 -10.00 13.93 9.35
N VAL A 302 -9.39 12.74 9.34
CA VAL A 302 -7.96 12.54 9.60
C VAL A 302 -7.24 12.51 8.26
N HIS A 303 -6.27 13.39 8.08
CA HIS A 303 -5.58 13.63 6.81
C HIS A 303 -4.06 13.42 6.94
N PRO A 304 -3.56 12.19 7.11
CA PRO A 304 -2.18 11.95 7.55
C PRO A 304 -1.10 12.69 6.75
N ALA A 305 -1.15 12.64 5.42
CA ALA A 305 -0.15 13.31 4.59
C ALA A 305 -0.23 14.85 4.70
N TYR A 306 -1.44 15.41 4.81
CA TYR A 306 -1.62 16.85 5.03
C TYR A 306 -1.18 17.27 6.44
N ASP A 307 -1.51 16.48 7.45
CA ASP A 307 -1.16 16.75 8.84
C ASP A 307 0.37 16.70 9.03
N TYR A 308 1.03 15.69 8.43
CA TYR A 308 2.49 15.65 8.33
C TYR A 308 3.08 16.92 7.68
N TYR A 309 2.53 17.32 6.52
CA TYR A 309 2.98 18.56 5.86
C TYR A 309 2.86 19.77 6.77
N MET A 310 1.71 19.97 7.41
CA MET A 310 1.47 21.13 8.25
C MET A 310 2.42 21.17 9.45
N ASP A 311 2.74 20.03 10.04
CA ASP A 311 3.70 19.93 11.13
C ASP A 311 5.13 20.17 10.65
N ALA A 312 5.51 19.56 9.54
CA ALA A 312 6.84 19.65 8.96
C ALA A 312 7.24 21.09 8.54
N VAL A 313 6.25 21.95 8.24
CA VAL A 313 6.48 23.37 7.92
C VAL A 313 6.21 24.31 9.11
N GLY A 314 5.98 23.77 10.31
CA GLY A 314 5.71 24.55 11.52
C GLY A 314 4.36 25.28 11.52
N ALA A 315 3.41 24.86 10.67
CA ALA A 315 2.09 25.49 10.52
C ALA A 315 0.95 24.73 11.22
N SER A 316 1.27 23.65 11.95
CA SER A 316 0.28 22.90 12.74
C SER A 316 -0.21 23.74 13.93
N ARG A 317 -1.52 23.65 14.20
CA ARG A 317 -2.19 24.38 15.30
C ARG A 317 -2.97 23.46 16.23
N HIS A 318 -2.77 22.15 16.13
CA HIS A 318 -3.43 21.18 17.00
C HIS A 318 -2.42 20.15 17.48
N THR A 319 -2.71 19.59 18.64
CA THR A 319 -2.00 18.42 19.14
C THR A 319 -2.38 17.20 18.29
N PHE A 320 -1.39 16.39 17.94
CA PHE A 320 -1.60 15.14 17.24
C PHE A 320 -2.03 14.04 18.22
N GLU A 321 -2.30 12.86 17.73
CA GLU A 321 -2.94 11.69 18.34
C GLU A 321 -4.43 11.55 18.00
N ARG A 322 -4.85 12.14 16.88
CA ARG A 322 -6.20 11.95 16.39
C ARG A 322 -6.38 10.55 15.81
N VAL A 323 -7.50 9.96 16.18
CA VAL A 323 -7.98 8.69 15.61
C VAL A 323 -9.35 8.93 15.00
N ASN A 324 -9.71 8.17 13.97
CA ASN A 324 -11.06 8.26 13.43
C ASN A 324 -12.12 7.90 14.48
N THR A 325 -13.17 8.71 14.54
CA THR A 325 -14.31 8.52 15.48
C THR A 325 -15.62 8.26 14.73
N ARG A 326 -15.62 8.26 13.41
CA ARG A 326 -16.81 8.09 12.57
C ARG A 326 -16.86 6.68 12.00
N PRO A 327 -17.96 5.95 12.18
CA PRO A 327 -18.17 4.67 11.51
C PRO A 327 -18.30 4.91 10.00
N GLY A 328 -17.96 3.92 9.20
CA GLY A 328 -18.13 4.01 7.75
C GLY A 328 -17.50 2.86 7.00
N TYR A 329 -17.80 2.83 5.71
CA TYR A 329 -17.32 1.82 4.79
C TYR A 329 -16.49 2.43 3.67
N VAL A 330 -15.54 1.65 3.20
CA VAL A 330 -14.54 2.00 2.21
C VAL A 330 -14.68 1.05 1.02
N PHE A 331 -14.77 1.61 -0.19
CA PHE A 331 -15.03 0.85 -1.41
C PHE A 331 -13.97 1.14 -2.48
N SER A 332 -13.21 0.10 -2.86
CA SER A 332 -12.27 0.18 -3.98
C SER A 332 -12.95 -0.32 -5.26
N GLY A 333 -13.37 0.61 -6.11
CA GLY A 333 -14.20 0.32 -7.28
C GLY A 333 -13.61 -0.75 -8.20
N ARG A 334 -12.30 -0.71 -8.47
CA ARG A 334 -11.65 -1.70 -9.34
C ARG A 334 -11.66 -3.11 -8.74
N GLY A 335 -11.24 -3.25 -7.48
CA GLY A 335 -11.19 -4.57 -6.82
C GLY A 335 -12.57 -5.19 -6.70
N GLU A 336 -13.53 -4.41 -6.23
CA GLU A 336 -14.91 -4.87 -6.07
C GLU A 336 -15.60 -5.21 -7.40
N PHE A 337 -15.28 -4.46 -8.47
CA PHE A 337 -15.75 -4.77 -9.81
C PHE A 337 -15.23 -6.12 -10.31
N HIS A 338 -13.94 -6.40 -10.10
CA HIS A 338 -13.37 -7.71 -10.46
C HIS A 338 -14.03 -8.85 -9.68
N LEU A 339 -14.21 -8.70 -8.35
CA LEU A 339 -14.86 -9.72 -7.52
C LEU A 339 -16.31 -10.00 -7.96
N ALA A 340 -17.07 -8.98 -8.39
CA ALA A 340 -18.46 -9.15 -8.77
C ALA A 340 -18.63 -9.67 -10.22
N PHE A 341 -17.86 -9.18 -11.17
CA PHE A 341 -18.13 -9.40 -12.60
C PHE A 341 -17.11 -10.29 -13.32
N HIS A 342 -15.87 -10.33 -12.85
CA HIS A 342 -14.82 -11.16 -13.44
C HIS A 342 -14.69 -12.49 -12.68
N ASP A 343 -14.40 -12.43 -11.39
CA ASP A 343 -14.15 -13.59 -10.54
C ASP A 343 -15.47 -14.23 -10.05
N ARG A 344 -16.56 -13.42 -10.02
CA ARG A 344 -17.91 -13.83 -9.61
C ARG A 344 -17.98 -14.42 -8.19
N THR A 345 -17.09 -13.99 -7.32
CA THR A 345 -17.03 -14.43 -5.93
C THR A 345 -17.89 -13.56 -5.00
N THR A 346 -18.27 -12.35 -5.45
CA THR A 346 -19.20 -11.48 -4.75
C THR A 346 -20.52 -11.35 -5.55
N PRO A 347 -21.68 -11.73 -4.97
CA PRO A 347 -22.95 -11.55 -5.65
C PRO A 347 -23.23 -10.08 -5.99
N VAL A 348 -23.78 -9.82 -7.17
CA VAL A 348 -24.04 -8.44 -7.65
C VAL A 348 -24.93 -7.65 -6.68
N ARG A 349 -25.93 -8.29 -6.06
CA ARG A 349 -26.77 -7.65 -5.03
C ARG A 349 -25.95 -7.17 -3.82
N THR A 350 -24.97 -7.96 -3.39
CA THR A 350 -24.04 -7.61 -2.31
C THR A 350 -23.15 -6.45 -2.73
N TRP A 351 -22.59 -6.49 -3.94
CA TRP A 351 -21.81 -5.43 -4.52
C TRP A 351 -22.57 -4.09 -4.57
N LEU A 352 -23.82 -4.10 -5.06
CA LEU A 352 -24.68 -2.90 -5.11
C LEU A 352 -24.98 -2.35 -3.71
N ARG A 353 -25.35 -3.23 -2.76
CA ARG A 353 -25.60 -2.85 -1.37
C ARG A 353 -24.37 -2.20 -0.74
N ASP A 354 -23.19 -2.81 -0.90
CA ASP A 354 -21.97 -2.36 -0.27
C ASP A 354 -21.44 -1.09 -0.94
N MET A 355 -21.62 -0.95 -2.26
CA MET A 355 -21.38 0.31 -2.96
C MET A 355 -22.29 1.43 -2.42
N ALA A 356 -23.59 1.18 -2.21
CA ALA A 356 -24.50 2.19 -1.69
C ALA A 356 -24.22 2.59 -0.23
N ARG A 357 -23.67 1.67 0.59
CA ARG A 357 -23.29 1.91 2.00
C ARG A 357 -21.98 2.65 2.17
N ALA A 358 -21.11 2.63 1.14
CA ALA A 358 -19.77 3.20 1.25
C ALA A 358 -19.81 4.72 1.45
N ASN A 359 -18.94 5.19 2.34
CA ASN A 359 -18.74 6.60 2.65
C ASN A 359 -17.53 7.18 1.93
N SER A 360 -16.60 6.29 1.50
CA SER A 360 -15.38 6.67 0.78
C SER A 360 -15.09 5.69 -0.35
N TYR A 361 -14.69 6.23 -1.50
CA TYR A 361 -14.40 5.47 -2.72
C TYR A 361 -13.00 5.79 -3.22
N SER A 362 -12.27 4.78 -3.70
CA SER A 362 -10.88 4.94 -4.15
C SER A 362 -10.74 5.91 -5.33
N THR A 363 -11.68 5.89 -6.26
CA THR A 363 -11.60 6.75 -7.47
C THR A 363 -12.76 7.74 -7.60
N TRP A 364 -13.96 7.40 -7.07
CA TRP A 364 -15.11 8.31 -7.11
C TRP A 364 -15.00 9.43 -6.07
N TYR A 365 -15.15 10.67 -6.52
CA TYR A 365 -15.36 11.83 -5.67
C TYR A 365 -16.15 12.89 -6.41
N TRP A 366 -17.32 13.29 -5.89
CA TRP A 366 -18.26 14.15 -6.60
C TRP A 366 -17.70 15.53 -6.99
N ARG A 367 -16.75 16.07 -6.23
CA ARG A 367 -16.06 17.34 -6.57
C ARG A 367 -14.89 17.14 -7.54
N ASP A 368 -14.50 15.91 -7.87
CA ASP A 368 -13.40 15.59 -8.76
C ASP A 368 -13.71 14.27 -9.51
N PRO A 369 -14.77 14.24 -10.35
CA PRO A 369 -15.29 13.01 -10.93
C PRO A 369 -14.47 12.50 -12.14
N VAL A 370 -13.66 13.36 -12.79
CA VAL A 370 -12.95 13.02 -14.03
C VAL A 370 -12.03 11.80 -13.90
N PRO A 371 -11.25 11.62 -12.81
CA PRO A 371 -10.46 10.40 -12.61
C PRO A 371 -11.31 9.12 -12.62
N PHE A 372 -12.47 9.13 -12.00
CA PHE A 372 -13.38 7.97 -11.97
C PHE A 372 -13.87 7.61 -13.40
N PHE A 373 -14.37 8.55 -14.16
CA PHE A 373 -14.83 8.28 -15.53
C PHE A 373 -13.68 7.81 -16.42
N SER A 374 -12.49 8.39 -16.26
CA SER A 374 -11.29 7.96 -16.99
C SER A 374 -10.87 6.53 -16.66
N GLU A 375 -10.98 6.10 -15.39
CA GLU A 375 -10.68 4.72 -14.97
C GLU A 375 -11.79 3.76 -15.43
N THR A 376 -13.06 4.14 -15.31
CA THR A 376 -14.21 3.30 -15.68
C THR A 376 -14.23 3.03 -17.19
N THR A 377 -14.01 4.03 -18.04
CA THR A 377 -13.93 3.83 -19.49
C THR A 377 -12.80 2.87 -19.88
N ARG A 378 -11.66 2.93 -19.19
CA ARG A 378 -10.55 1.99 -19.37
C ARG A 378 -10.93 0.56 -18.98
N LEU A 379 -11.62 0.39 -17.84
CA LEU A 379 -12.07 -0.92 -17.36
C LEU A 379 -13.10 -1.53 -18.32
N LEU A 380 -14.08 -0.76 -18.77
CA LEU A 380 -15.08 -1.20 -19.75
C LEU A 380 -14.43 -1.57 -21.09
N GLY A 381 -13.48 -0.77 -21.57
CA GLY A 381 -12.70 -1.09 -22.78
C GLY A 381 -11.94 -2.41 -22.67
N SER A 382 -11.31 -2.68 -21.52
CA SER A 382 -10.61 -3.93 -21.27
C SER A 382 -11.58 -5.14 -21.24
N MET A 383 -12.77 -4.97 -20.68
CA MET A 383 -13.82 -6.01 -20.71
C MET A 383 -14.30 -6.31 -22.12
N PHE A 384 -14.56 -5.28 -22.91
CA PHE A 384 -14.99 -5.46 -24.29
C PHE A 384 -13.95 -6.24 -25.10
N ASN A 385 -12.67 -5.92 -24.91
CA ASN A 385 -11.57 -6.67 -25.55
C ASN A 385 -11.50 -8.14 -25.06
N LEU A 386 -11.75 -8.41 -23.79
CA LEU A 386 -11.79 -9.78 -23.27
C LEU A 386 -12.97 -10.59 -23.79
N VAL A 387 -14.14 -9.97 -23.89
CA VAL A 387 -15.35 -10.60 -24.44
C VAL A 387 -15.18 -10.86 -25.93
N SER A 388 -14.68 -9.89 -26.68
CA SER A 388 -14.41 -10.07 -28.11
C SER A 388 -13.36 -11.14 -28.38
N ALA A 389 -12.27 -11.19 -27.60
CA ALA A 389 -11.25 -12.24 -27.72
C ALA A 389 -11.80 -13.64 -27.40
N ARG A 390 -12.71 -13.77 -26.43
CA ARG A 390 -13.40 -15.02 -26.11
C ARG A 390 -14.36 -15.45 -27.22
N LEU A 391 -15.09 -14.51 -27.80
CA LEU A 391 -15.95 -14.77 -28.96
C LEU A 391 -15.14 -15.18 -30.18
N PHE A 392 -14.03 -14.49 -30.49
CA PHE A 392 -13.14 -14.89 -31.57
C PHE A 392 -12.54 -16.28 -31.39
N LYS A 393 -12.09 -16.65 -30.18
CA LYS A 393 -11.62 -18.02 -29.91
C LYS A 393 -12.73 -19.08 -30.06
N ARG A 394 -13.98 -18.71 -29.81
CA ARG A 394 -15.12 -19.65 -29.94
C ARG A 394 -15.52 -19.86 -31.40
N PHE A 395 -15.26 -18.88 -32.27
CA PHE A 395 -15.55 -18.90 -33.70
C PHE A 395 -14.33 -19.20 -34.60
N SER A 396 -13.13 -19.32 -34.03
CA SER A 396 -11.94 -19.74 -34.78
C SER A 396 -12.04 -21.22 -35.07
N PRO A 397 -12.02 -21.66 -36.35
CA PRO A 397 -12.11 -23.07 -36.69
C PRO A 397 -10.89 -23.81 -36.10
N LYS A 398 -11.17 -24.86 -35.35
CA LYS A 398 -10.13 -25.80 -34.91
C LYS A 398 -9.39 -26.27 -36.19
N SER A 399 -8.15 -25.86 -36.35
CA SER A 399 -7.27 -26.42 -37.37
C SER A 399 -7.23 -27.91 -37.17
N LYS A 400 -7.90 -28.65 -38.10
CA LYS A 400 -7.75 -30.11 -38.22
C LYS A 400 -6.29 -30.36 -38.63
N ASN A 401 -5.50 -30.78 -37.67
CA ASN A 401 -4.22 -31.42 -37.95
C ASN A 401 -4.52 -32.69 -38.76
N LYS A 402 -4.45 -32.59 -40.11
CA LYS A 402 -4.39 -33.73 -40.97
C LYS A 402 -3.06 -34.44 -40.67
N GLY A 403 -3.17 -35.62 -40.08
CA GLY A 403 -2.07 -36.57 -40.04
C GLY A 403 -1.51 -36.76 -41.45
N ARG A 404 -0.25 -36.54 -41.59
CA ARG A 404 0.56 -37.12 -42.66
C ARG A 404 1.07 -38.46 -42.13
N SER A 405 0.40 -39.50 -42.57
CA SER A 405 1.03 -40.79 -42.74
C SER A 405 1.87 -40.67 -44.01
N ASP A 406 3.15 -40.79 -43.92
CA ASP A 406 4.01 -41.18 -45.03
C ASP A 406 4.74 -42.47 -44.62
N ALA A 407 4.29 -43.53 -45.25
CA ALA A 407 5.09 -44.67 -45.53
C ALA A 407 6.07 -44.27 -46.66
N ASP A 408 7.35 -44.50 -46.44
CA ASP A 408 8.32 -45.22 -47.30
C ASP A 408 9.71 -45.09 -46.65
#